data_0edfa3633a097502b3cb60cbd563771d
#
_entry.id   0edfa3633a097502b3cb60cbd563771d
#
_cell.length_a   1.000
_cell.length_b   1.000
_cell.length_c   1.000
_cell.angle_alpha   90.00
_cell.angle_beta   90.00
_cell.angle_gamma   90.00
#
_symmetry.space_group_name_H-M   'P 1'
#
loop_
_entity.id
_entity.type
_entity.pdbx_description
1 polymer ?
#
loop_
_entity_poly.entity_id
_entity_poly.type
_entity_poly.pdbx_seq_one_letter_code
_entity_poly.pdbx_strand_id
1 'polypeptide(L)'
;MRSVKPRVPPFKHELFAVALKLEGGGSVRAGLDEYMLGDAQYVFFNSPYQMLGWEIVPNWKGYYVMFTRGFASTHLRIPDLTVEFPFLRLDRAVPFRVLPEDAQQIHMIFQKMHAEYYGEAEDKFGFIAAYTNLLLRYVKRTFNAAPIDSGDLGLDNATAEYRLVSRFQVLLEEAFYLDGSDRNHPLSVAEIAERLFVHPNYLNSIVKRVTGQTAKERVDQQTLAVAKRLLVQPGHSVKEVAWALGFAEPTHFSRFFKRLTKVTPTRWRETET
;
A
#
# COMPACT_ATOMS: atom_id res chain seq x y z
N MET A 1 5.74 -21.80 -13.12
CA MET A 1 5.78 -21.46 -11.67
C MET A 1 7.15 -20.88 -11.36
N ARG A 2 7.24 -19.64 -10.89
CA ARG A 2 8.51 -19.13 -10.36
C ARG A 2 8.71 -19.76 -8.97
N SER A 3 9.85 -20.39 -8.76
CA SER A 3 10.25 -20.91 -7.46
C SER A 3 10.38 -19.76 -6.47
N VAL A 4 9.61 -19.79 -5.38
CA VAL A 4 9.77 -18.84 -4.29
C VAL A 4 11.10 -19.15 -3.58
N LYS A 5 11.93 -18.12 -3.37
CA LYS A 5 13.17 -18.30 -2.62
C LYS A 5 12.83 -18.71 -1.18
N PRO A 6 13.40 -19.78 -0.63
CA PRO A 6 13.04 -20.29 0.70
C PRO A 6 13.37 -19.29 1.82
N ARG A 7 14.35 -18.41 1.61
CA ARG A 7 14.70 -17.35 2.55
C ARG A 7 14.84 -16.03 1.82
N VAL A 8 14.09 -15.02 2.27
CA VAL A 8 14.21 -13.66 1.80
C VAL A 8 14.42 -12.75 2.99
N PRO A 9 15.59 -12.07 3.08
CA PRO A 9 15.86 -11.12 4.14
C PRO A 9 14.83 -9.96 4.08
N PRO A 10 14.63 -9.24 5.19
CA PRO A 10 13.67 -8.15 5.25
C PRO A 10 13.88 -7.13 4.12
N PHE A 11 12.80 -6.84 3.40
CA PHE A 11 12.76 -5.86 2.32
C PHE A 11 11.44 -5.05 2.38
N LYS A 12 11.35 -4.03 1.57
CA LYS A 12 10.16 -3.18 1.44
C LYS A 12 9.80 -2.99 -0.03
N HIS A 13 8.52 -2.78 -0.29
CA HIS A 13 8.03 -2.37 -1.60
C HIS A 13 6.87 -1.38 -1.50
N GLU A 14 6.53 -0.73 -2.61
CA GLU A 14 5.48 0.30 -2.68
C GLU A 14 4.12 -0.27 -3.15
N LEU A 15 3.96 -1.58 -3.07
CA LEU A 15 2.79 -2.30 -3.56
C LEU A 15 1.93 -2.79 -2.40
N PHE A 16 0.63 -2.84 -2.62
CA PHE A 16 -0.25 -3.70 -1.86
C PHE A 16 -0.07 -5.15 -2.32
N ALA A 17 -0.16 -6.08 -1.38
CA ALA A 17 -0.19 -7.48 -1.73
C ALA A 17 -1.25 -8.22 -0.91
N VAL A 18 -1.83 -9.23 -1.55
CA VAL A 18 -2.64 -10.26 -0.89
C VAL A 18 -2.09 -11.61 -1.31
N ALA A 19 -1.82 -12.46 -0.36
CA ALA A 19 -1.31 -13.81 -0.60
C ALA A 19 -2.13 -14.84 0.16
N LEU A 20 -2.31 -16.01 -0.46
CA LEU A 20 -2.91 -17.20 0.15
C LEU A 20 -1.84 -18.27 0.28
N LYS A 21 -1.55 -18.71 1.50
CA LYS A 21 -0.78 -19.91 1.78
C LYS A 21 -1.70 -21.11 1.85
N LEU A 22 -1.40 -22.15 1.10
CA LEU A 22 -2.13 -23.42 1.08
C LEU A 22 -1.42 -24.52 1.87
N GLU A 23 -0.13 -24.69 1.65
CA GLU A 23 0.69 -25.76 2.24
C GLU A 23 2.04 -25.23 2.70
N GLY A 24 2.73 -26.03 3.52
CA GLY A 24 4.03 -25.71 4.05
C GLY A 24 3.99 -24.80 5.28
N GLY A 25 5.13 -24.64 5.93
CA GLY A 25 5.30 -23.83 7.12
C GLY A 25 6.47 -22.86 6.99
N GLY A 26 6.94 -22.37 8.12
CA GLY A 26 8.07 -21.44 8.21
C GLY A 26 7.72 -20.20 9.01
N SER A 27 8.48 -19.14 8.82
CA SER A 27 8.18 -17.84 9.42
C SER A 27 7.99 -16.74 8.37
N VAL A 28 7.15 -15.78 8.70
CA VAL A 28 6.93 -14.57 7.91
C VAL A 28 7.09 -13.36 8.82
N ARG A 29 7.92 -12.43 8.40
CA ARG A 29 8.03 -11.12 9.04
C ARG A 29 7.11 -10.15 8.34
N ALA A 30 6.20 -9.56 9.11
CA ALA A 30 5.34 -8.47 8.65
C ALA A 30 5.49 -7.29 9.62
N GLY A 31 6.16 -6.25 9.15
CA GLY A 31 6.53 -5.13 9.99
C GLY A 31 7.68 -5.43 10.95
N LEU A 32 7.48 -5.20 12.25
CA LEU A 32 8.45 -5.53 13.31
C LEU A 32 8.26 -6.94 13.86
N ASP A 33 7.11 -7.56 13.60
CA ASP A 33 6.73 -8.83 14.17
C ASP A 33 7.08 -9.99 13.24
N GLU A 34 7.35 -11.15 13.84
CA GLU A 34 7.58 -12.40 13.15
C GLU A 34 6.50 -13.41 13.52
N TYR A 35 5.88 -13.98 12.50
CA TYR A 35 4.77 -14.90 12.62
C TYR A 35 5.21 -16.31 12.23
N MET A 36 5.09 -17.26 13.15
CA MET A 36 5.32 -18.67 12.87
C MET A 36 4.11 -19.27 12.19
N LEU A 37 4.33 -19.89 11.04
CA LEU A 37 3.29 -20.52 10.24
C LEU A 37 3.38 -22.03 10.39
N GLY A 38 2.32 -22.62 10.90
CA GLY A 38 2.10 -24.05 10.86
C GLY A 38 1.54 -24.53 9.51
N ASP A 39 0.99 -25.75 9.48
CA ASP A 39 0.43 -26.36 8.26
C ASP A 39 -0.95 -25.75 7.86
N ALA A 40 -1.56 -24.97 8.73
CA ALA A 40 -2.84 -24.32 8.41
C ALA A 40 -2.74 -23.36 7.23
N GLN A 41 -3.87 -23.03 6.65
CA GLN A 41 -3.99 -22.07 5.57
C GLN A 41 -4.08 -20.65 6.11
N TYR A 42 -3.35 -19.73 5.49
CA TYR A 42 -3.28 -18.34 5.91
C TYR A 42 -3.46 -17.38 4.74
N VAL A 43 -4.09 -16.26 5.01
CA VAL A 43 -4.04 -15.08 4.15
C VAL A 43 -3.07 -14.08 4.75
N PHE A 44 -2.21 -13.55 3.88
CA PHE A 44 -1.24 -12.51 4.20
C PHE A 44 -1.59 -11.24 3.47
N PHE A 45 -1.30 -10.13 4.12
CA PHE A 45 -1.40 -8.81 3.50
C PHE A 45 -0.07 -8.12 3.54
N ASN A 46 0.10 -7.20 2.63
CA ASN A 46 1.18 -6.25 2.69
C ASN A 46 0.68 -4.86 2.33
N SER A 47 0.95 -3.94 3.21
CA SER A 47 0.81 -2.51 2.93
C SER A 47 2.08 -1.96 2.30
N PRO A 48 1.97 -0.93 1.44
CA PRO A 48 3.13 -0.21 0.96
C PRO A 48 4.04 0.21 2.11
N TYR A 49 5.36 0.00 1.91
CA TYR A 49 6.45 0.32 2.86
C TYR A 49 6.50 -0.54 4.13
N GLN A 50 5.62 -1.50 4.30
CA GLN A 50 5.74 -2.48 5.36
C GLN A 50 7.00 -3.32 5.16
N MET A 51 7.73 -3.59 6.25
CA MET A 51 8.85 -4.51 6.22
C MET A 51 8.33 -5.93 6.03
N LEU A 52 8.85 -6.63 5.04
CA LEU A 52 8.54 -8.01 4.75
C LEU A 52 9.80 -8.85 4.77
N GLY A 53 9.64 -10.10 5.16
CA GLY A 53 10.66 -11.12 5.04
C GLY A 53 10.03 -12.49 5.26
N TRP A 54 10.67 -13.54 4.82
CA TRP A 54 10.20 -14.90 5.09
C TRP A 54 11.34 -15.90 5.10
N GLU A 55 11.12 -16.95 5.89
CA GLU A 55 11.89 -18.17 5.87
C GLU A 55 10.89 -19.33 5.83
N ILE A 56 10.74 -19.94 4.67
CA ILE A 56 9.70 -20.93 4.38
C ILE A 56 10.31 -22.27 4.01
N VAL A 57 9.58 -23.34 4.31
CA VAL A 57 9.98 -24.69 3.95
C VAL A 57 9.87 -24.94 2.44
N PRO A 58 10.66 -25.87 1.86
CA PRO A 58 10.70 -26.09 0.42
C PRO A 58 9.36 -26.53 -0.21
N ASN A 59 8.46 -27.14 0.57
CA ASN A 59 7.13 -27.58 0.12
C ASN A 59 6.05 -26.50 0.25
N TRP A 60 6.42 -25.25 0.52
CA TRP A 60 5.48 -24.14 0.60
C TRP A 60 4.76 -23.91 -0.73
N LYS A 61 3.43 -23.85 -0.68
CA LYS A 61 2.57 -23.57 -1.84
C LYS A 61 1.60 -22.46 -1.53
N GLY A 62 1.37 -21.60 -2.49
CA GLY A 62 0.42 -20.51 -2.37
C GLY A 62 0.39 -19.63 -3.61
N TYR A 63 -0.42 -18.60 -3.53
CA TYR A 63 -0.61 -17.59 -4.55
C TYR A 63 -0.44 -16.22 -3.95
N TYR A 64 -0.03 -15.25 -4.77
CA TYR A 64 -0.05 -13.85 -4.39
C TYR A 64 -0.38 -12.96 -5.57
N VAL A 65 -1.00 -11.84 -5.30
CA VAL A 65 -1.20 -10.73 -6.21
C VAL A 65 -0.63 -9.47 -5.60
N MET A 66 0.09 -8.70 -6.41
CA MET A 66 0.60 -7.39 -6.04
C MET A 66 0.05 -6.34 -6.98
N PHE A 67 -0.34 -5.20 -6.45
CA PHE A 67 -0.89 -4.10 -7.24
C PHE A 67 -0.55 -2.75 -6.63
N THR A 68 -0.54 -1.72 -7.48
CA THR A 68 -0.29 -0.34 -7.08
C THR A 68 -1.57 0.33 -6.59
N ARG A 69 -1.42 1.44 -5.86
CA ARG A 69 -2.53 2.33 -5.54
C ARG A 69 -3.19 2.90 -6.81
N GLY A 70 -2.38 3.23 -7.83
CA GLY A 70 -2.88 3.69 -9.11
C GLY A 70 -3.78 2.66 -9.80
N PHE A 71 -3.40 1.37 -9.79
CA PHE A 71 -4.26 0.30 -10.30
C PHE A 71 -5.60 0.26 -9.57
N ALA A 72 -5.59 0.37 -8.25
CA ALA A 72 -6.81 0.34 -7.47
C ALA A 72 -7.74 1.52 -7.77
N SER A 73 -7.22 2.74 -7.86
CA SER A 73 -8.03 3.92 -8.15
C SER A 73 -8.58 3.90 -9.58
N THR A 74 -7.80 3.43 -10.56
CA THR A 74 -8.18 3.46 -11.99
C THR A 74 -9.07 2.28 -12.38
N HIS A 75 -8.66 1.06 -12.00
CA HIS A 75 -9.31 -0.16 -12.48
C HIS A 75 -10.31 -0.75 -11.48
N LEU A 76 -10.07 -0.66 -10.18
CA LEU A 76 -11.02 -1.11 -9.17
C LEU A 76 -12.05 -0.01 -8.83
N ARG A 77 -11.79 1.24 -9.20
CA ARG A 77 -12.59 2.42 -8.87
C ARG A 77 -12.81 2.59 -7.37
N ILE A 78 -11.79 2.24 -6.59
CA ILE A 78 -11.77 2.38 -5.14
C ILE A 78 -10.84 3.54 -4.80
N PRO A 79 -11.38 4.70 -4.38
CA PRO A 79 -10.56 5.88 -4.09
C PRO A 79 -9.59 5.65 -2.93
N ASP A 80 -10.05 5.00 -1.87
CA ASP A 80 -9.26 4.68 -0.70
C ASP A 80 -9.39 3.19 -0.34
N LEU A 81 -8.33 2.45 -0.68
CA LEU A 81 -8.23 1.02 -0.40
C LEU A 81 -8.22 0.71 1.10
N THR A 82 -7.62 1.57 1.90
CA THR A 82 -7.40 1.31 3.33
C THR A 82 -8.64 1.61 4.17
N VAL A 83 -9.53 2.44 3.65
CA VAL A 83 -10.87 2.66 4.20
C VAL A 83 -11.80 1.51 3.81
N GLU A 84 -11.86 1.19 2.52
CA GLU A 84 -12.72 0.10 2.03
C GLU A 84 -12.28 -1.28 2.53
N PHE A 85 -10.95 -1.51 2.64
CA PHE A 85 -10.34 -2.75 3.08
C PHE A 85 -9.37 -2.52 4.25
N PRO A 86 -9.88 -2.42 5.50
CA PRO A 86 -9.06 -2.07 6.67
C PRO A 86 -7.89 -3.01 6.94
N PHE A 87 -7.96 -4.27 6.51
CA PHE A 87 -6.85 -5.24 6.61
C PHE A 87 -5.63 -4.87 5.76
N LEU A 88 -5.78 -3.95 4.80
CA LEU A 88 -4.65 -3.40 4.03
C LEU A 88 -3.97 -2.21 4.73
N ARG A 89 -4.44 -1.80 5.90
CA ARG A 89 -3.78 -0.78 6.70
C ARG A 89 -2.53 -1.36 7.35
N LEU A 90 -1.50 -0.55 7.46
CA LEU A 90 -0.21 -0.96 8.04
C LEU A 90 -0.34 -1.55 9.45
N ASP A 91 -1.26 -1.02 10.26
CA ASP A 91 -1.54 -1.47 11.63
C ASP A 91 -2.42 -2.73 11.71
N ARG A 92 -2.93 -3.21 10.58
CA ARG A 92 -3.79 -4.39 10.48
C ARG A 92 -3.34 -5.40 9.42
N ALA A 93 -2.28 -5.09 8.69
CA ALA A 93 -1.73 -5.95 7.66
C ALA A 93 -0.89 -7.09 8.28
N VAL A 94 -1.56 -7.98 9.00
CA VAL A 94 -0.99 -9.16 9.66
C VAL A 94 -1.57 -10.44 9.07
N PRO A 95 -0.82 -11.56 9.08
CA PRO A 95 -1.35 -12.85 8.64
C PRO A 95 -2.54 -13.28 9.49
N PHE A 96 -3.54 -13.90 8.89
CA PHE A 96 -4.59 -14.56 9.66
C PHE A 96 -4.94 -15.94 9.08
N ARG A 97 -5.34 -16.83 9.97
CA ARG A 97 -5.76 -18.17 9.60
C ARG A 97 -7.12 -18.15 8.93
N VAL A 98 -7.27 -18.92 7.86
CA VAL A 98 -8.56 -19.10 7.16
C VAL A 98 -9.04 -20.53 7.28
N LEU A 99 -10.36 -20.70 7.29
CA LEU A 99 -10.96 -22.02 7.24
C LEU A 99 -10.75 -22.64 5.85
N PRO A 100 -10.70 -23.97 5.74
CA PRO A 100 -10.48 -24.65 4.46
C PRO A 100 -11.50 -24.25 3.38
N GLU A 101 -12.74 -24.02 3.75
CA GLU A 101 -13.82 -23.62 2.84
C GLU A 101 -13.55 -22.22 2.25
N ASP A 102 -13.18 -21.26 3.10
CA ASP A 102 -12.82 -19.91 2.68
C ASP A 102 -11.55 -19.89 1.85
N ALA A 103 -10.56 -20.67 2.24
CA ALA A 103 -9.32 -20.81 1.49
C ALA A 103 -9.56 -21.38 0.09
N GLN A 104 -10.51 -22.32 -0.06
CA GLN A 104 -10.90 -22.86 -1.35
C GLN A 104 -11.52 -21.79 -2.25
N GLN A 105 -12.41 -20.94 -1.71
CA GLN A 105 -13.01 -19.84 -2.46
C GLN A 105 -11.95 -18.83 -2.93
N ILE A 106 -11.06 -18.44 -2.02
CA ILE A 106 -9.94 -17.52 -2.32
C ILE A 106 -9.01 -18.15 -3.37
N HIS A 107 -8.71 -19.45 -3.24
CA HIS A 107 -7.87 -20.19 -4.18
C HIS A 107 -8.48 -20.20 -5.59
N MET A 108 -9.78 -20.47 -5.73
CA MET A 108 -10.46 -20.44 -7.03
C MET A 108 -10.35 -19.08 -7.72
N ILE A 109 -10.44 -17.99 -6.97
CA ILE A 109 -10.26 -16.64 -7.52
C ILE A 109 -8.83 -16.47 -8.04
N PHE A 110 -7.81 -16.88 -7.27
CA PHE A 110 -6.43 -16.84 -7.71
C PHE A 110 -6.18 -17.68 -8.96
N GLN A 111 -6.78 -18.87 -9.07
CA GLN A 111 -6.68 -19.70 -10.26
C GLN A 111 -7.27 -19.00 -11.50
N LYS A 112 -8.42 -18.33 -11.35
CA LYS A 112 -9.02 -17.54 -12.44
C LYS A 112 -8.12 -16.38 -12.85
N MET A 113 -7.60 -15.61 -11.90
CA MET A 113 -6.65 -14.53 -12.19
C MET A 113 -5.41 -15.05 -12.91
N HIS A 114 -4.87 -16.19 -12.48
CA HIS A 114 -3.71 -16.83 -13.10
C HIS A 114 -4.01 -17.25 -14.55
N ALA A 115 -5.17 -17.85 -14.80
CA ALA A 115 -5.58 -18.24 -16.13
C ALA A 115 -5.68 -17.03 -17.08
N GLU A 116 -6.30 -15.93 -16.64
CA GLU A 116 -6.36 -14.68 -17.41
C GLU A 116 -4.98 -14.10 -17.69
N TYR A 117 -4.11 -14.05 -16.66
CA TYR A 117 -2.78 -13.45 -16.78
C TYR A 117 -1.93 -14.11 -17.88
N TYR A 118 -2.01 -15.44 -18.00
CA TYR A 118 -1.30 -16.21 -19.01
C TYR A 118 -2.13 -16.42 -20.32
N GLY A 119 -3.39 -16.01 -20.31
CA GLY A 119 -4.24 -16.02 -21.50
C GLY A 119 -3.85 -14.95 -22.52
N GLU A 120 -4.36 -15.08 -23.73
CA GLU A 120 -4.09 -14.16 -24.85
C GLU A 120 -5.25 -13.18 -25.13
N ALA A 121 -6.33 -13.24 -24.32
CA ALA A 121 -7.50 -12.37 -24.51
C ALA A 121 -7.14 -10.89 -24.33
N GLU A 122 -7.61 -10.03 -25.21
CA GLU A 122 -7.32 -8.58 -25.17
C GLU A 122 -7.88 -7.91 -23.93
N ASP A 123 -8.99 -8.39 -23.40
CA ASP A 123 -9.72 -7.86 -22.23
C ASP A 123 -9.26 -8.45 -20.90
N LYS A 124 -8.24 -9.31 -20.88
CA LYS A 124 -7.75 -10.02 -19.68
C LYS A 124 -7.48 -9.12 -18.47
N PHE A 125 -7.02 -7.89 -18.66
CA PHE A 125 -6.77 -6.96 -17.58
C PHE A 125 -8.06 -6.46 -16.91
N GLY A 126 -9.17 -6.40 -17.66
CA GLY A 126 -10.49 -6.14 -17.12
C GLY A 126 -10.97 -7.26 -16.18
N PHE A 127 -10.79 -8.52 -16.60
CA PHE A 127 -11.07 -9.68 -15.77
C PHE A 127 -10.18 -9.75 -14.53
N ILE A 128 -8.87 -9.52 -14.68
CA ILE A 128 -7.92 -9.48 -13.55
C ILE A 128 -8.36 -8.40 -12.54
N ALA A 129 -8.78 -7.23 -12.99
CA ALA A 129 -9.29 -6.18 -12.10
C ALA A 129 -10.57 -6.62 -11.37
N ALA A 130 -11.53 -7.23 -12.08
CA ALA A 130 -12.76 -7.74 -11.48
C ALA A 130 -12.47 -8.83 -10.44
N TYR A 131 -11.60 -9.79 -10.75
CA TYR A 131 -11.19 -10.84 -9.81
C TYR A 131 -10.41 -10.26 -8.63
N THR A 132 -9.57 -9.24 -8.82
CA THR A 132 -8.89 -8.55 -7.70
C THR A 132 -9.91 -7.91 -6.75
N ASN A 133 -10.93 -7.23 -7.27
CA ASN A 133 -12.01 -6.67 -6.45
C ASN A 133 -12.76 -7.78 -5.70
N LEU A 134 -13.12 -8.86 -6.38
CA LEU A 134 -13.79 -10.01 -5.77
C LEU A 134 -12.93 -10.65 -4.67
N LEU A 135 -11.63 -10.84 -4.91
CA LEU A 135 -10.66 -11.33 -3.93
C LEU A 135 -10.67 -10.47 -2.67
N LEU A 136 -10.53 -9.16 -2.82
CA LEU A 136 -10.51 -8.22 -1.69
C LEU A 136 -11.80 -8.28 -0.87
N ARG A 137 -12.96 -8.44 -1.51
CA ARG A 137 -14.25 -8.58 -0.83
C ARG A 137 -14.40 -9.90 -0.09
N TYR A 138 -13.95 -11.01 -0.67
CA TYR A 138 -13.93 -12.31 0.01
C TYR A 138 -13.02 -12.27 1.23
N VAL A 139 -11.81 -11.74 1.05
CA VAL A 139 -10.85 -11.57 2.14
C VAL A 139 -11.41 -10.66 3.25
N LYS A 140 -12.11 -9.55 2.91
CA LYS A 140 -12.79 -8.69 3.89
C LYS A 140 -13.83 -9.46 4.69
N ARG A 141 -14.64 -10.28 4.02
CA ARG A 141 -15.65 -11.11 4.67
C ARG A 141 -15.03 -12.09 5.65
N THR A 142 -14.02 -12.82 5.22
CA THR A 142 -13.30 -13.81 6.02
C THR A 142 -12.56 -13.14 7.20
N PHE A 143 -11.91 -12.01 6.95
CA PHE A 143 -11.23 -11.23 7.98
C PHE A 143 -12.18 -10.74 9.08
N ASN A 144 -13.39 -10.29 8.71
CA ASN A 144 -14.40 -9.84 9.66
C ASN A 144 -15.08 -10.99 10.41
N ALA A 145 -15.13 -12.19 9.82
CA ALA A 145 -15.73 -13.38 10.42
C ALA A 145 -14.70 -14.21 11.23
N ALA A 146 -13.41 -13.98 11.00
CA ALA A 146 -12.37 -14.69 11.74
C ALA A 146 -12.58 -14.43 13.24
N PRO A 147 -12.63 -15.49 14.09
CA PRO A 147 -12.61 -15.31 15.53
C PRO A 147 -11.40 -14.43 15.84
N ILE A 148 -11.62 -13.39 16.62
CA ILE A 148 -10.54 -12.61 17.21
C ILE A 148 -9.88 -13.50 18.26
N ASP A 149 -9.26 -14.56 17.82
CA ASP A 149 -8.38 -15.37 18.64
C ASP A 149 -7.04 -14.63 18.68
N SER A 150 -7.07 -13.52 19.41
CA SER A 150 -5.98 -12.59 19.65
C SER A 150 -4.76 -13.26 20.34
N GLY A 151 -4.88 -14.52 20.71
CA GLY A 151 -3.81 -15.27 21.37
C GLY A 151 -2.75 -15.84 20.42
N ASP A 152 -3.12 -16.24 19.21
CA ASP A 152 -2.22 -17.00 18.33
C ASP A 152 -1.46 -16.14 17.30
N LEU A 153 -1.94 -14.95 16.95
CA LEU A 153 -1.34 -14.12 15.90
C LEU A 153 -1.22 -12.62 16.23
N GLY A 154 -1.32 -12.22 17.49
CA GLY A 154 -0.94 -10.86 17.90
C GLY A 154 -1.76 -9.70 17.30
N LEU A 155 -3.04 -9.90 16.97
CA LEU A 155 -3.92 -8.83 16.46
C LEU A 155 -4.09 -7.66 17.45
N ASP A 156 -3.87 -7.87 18.73
CA ASP A 156 -3.84 -6.81 19.75
C ASP A 156 -2.50 -6.06 19.83
N ASN A 157 -1.47 -6.55 19.13
CA ASN A 157 -0.09 -6.07 19.25
C ASN A 157 0.35 -5.12 18.12
N ALA A 158 -0.54 -4.54 17.36
CA ALA A 158 -0.14 -3.37 16.58
C ALA A 158 0.37 -2.32 17.57
N THR A 159 1.69 -2.20 17.70
CA THR A 159 2.31 -1.27 18.65
C THR A 159 1.72 0.10 18.45
N ALA A 160 1.68 0.93 19.47
CA ALA A 160 1.21 2.32 19.38
C ALA A 160 1.87 3.06 18.19
N GLU A 161 3.07 2.63 17.82
CA GLU A 161 3.84 3.14 16.68
C GLU A 161 3.21 2.80 15.33
N TYR A 162 2.78 1.55 15.12
CA TYR A 162 2.07 1.16 13.90
C TYR A 162 0.76 1.91 13.74
N ARG A 163 0.00 2.04 14.83
CA ARG A 163 -1.24 2.84 14.84
C ARG A 163 -0.96 4.30 14.48
N LEU A 164 0.11 4.88 15.04
CA LEU A 164 0.52 6.24 14.71
C LEU A 164 0.89 6.39 13.24
N VAL A 165 1.71 5.48 12.69
CA VAL A 165 2.12 5.51 11.27
C VAL A 165 0.93 5.26 10.34
N SER A 166 0.01 4.37 10.71
CA SER A 166 -1.22 4.16 9.95
C SER A 166 -2.10 5.41 9.89
N ARG A 167 -2.28 6.09 11.03
CA ARG A 167 -3.01 7.38 11.08
C ARG A 167 -2.29 8.47 10.30
N PHE A 168 -0.95 8.52 10.37
CA PHE A 168 -0.15 9.42 9.54
C PHE A 168 -0.40 9.19 8.05
N GLN A 169 -0.43 7.94 7.60
CA GLN A 169 -0.71 7.60 6.20
C GLN A 169 -2.10 8.03 5.77
N VAL A 170 -3.12 7.76 6.59
CA VAL A 170 -4.50 8.20 6.32
C VAL A 170 -4.56 9.73 6.17
N LEU A 171 -4.01 10.48 7.14
CA LEU A 171 -4.00 11.95 7.07
C LEU A 171 -3.22 12.49 5.87
N LEU A 172 -2.12 11.82 5.52
CA LEU A 172 -1.33 12.18 4.34
C LEU A 172 -2.14 12.01 3.05
N GLU A 173 -2.93 10.95 2.96
CA GLU A 173 -3.80 10.68 1.81
C GLU A 173 -4.97 11.65 1.76
N GLU A 174 -5.73 11.79 2.84
CA GLU A 174 -6.84 12.73 2.95
C GLU A 174 -6.43 14.16 2.55
N ALA A 175 -5.25 14.56 2.96
CA ALA A 175 -4.71 15.88 2.64
C ALA A 175 -4.58 16.17 1.14
N PHE A 176 -4.56 15.16 0.28
CA PHE A 176 -4.49 15.29 -1.18
C PHE A 176 -5.77 14.89 -1.92
N TYR A 177 -6.74 14.25 -1.22
CA TYR A 177 -8.02 13.87 -1.80
C TYR A 177 -9.13 14.88 -1.53
N LEU A 178 -9.15 15.48 -0.34
CA LEU A 178 -10.30 16.24 0.14
C LEU A 178 -10.27 17.71 -0.23
N ASP A 179 -9.13 18.32 -0.53
CA ASP A 179 -9.10 19.70 -1.02
C ASP A 179 -7.68 20.18 -1.45
N GLY A 180 -7.37 20.02 -2.71
CA GLY A 180 -6.14 20.62 -3.27
C GLY A 180 -6.25 22.12 -3.54
N SER A 181 -7.45 22.74 -3.36
CA SER A 181 -7.71 24.09 -3.85
C SER A 181 -7.51 25.21 -2.83
N ASP A 182 -7.51 24.92 -1.53
CA ASP A 182 -7.47 25.96 -0.48
C ASP A 182 -6.17 26.05 0.34
N ARG A 183 -5.12 25.36 -0.06
CA ARG A 183 -3.86 25.42 0.66
C ARG A 183 -2.98 26.57 0.18
N ASN A 184 -2.64 27.45 1.12
CA ASN A 184 -1.69 28.53 0.87
C ASN A 184 -0.20 28.11 1.01
N HIS A 185 0.07 26.86 1.36
CA HIS A 185 1.41 26.30 1.51
C HIS A 185 1.43 24.78 1.30
N PRO A 186 2.57 24.20 0.89
CA PRO A 186 2.70 22.74 0.75
C PRO A 186 2.48 22.03 2.10
N LEU A 187 1.88 20.84 2.04
CA LEU A 187 1.68 20.01 3.22
C LEU A 187 2.99 19.81 3.99
N SER A 188 2.95 20.03 5.30
CA SER A 188 4.10 19.88 6.16
C SER A 188 3.95 18.74 7.18
N VAL A 189 5.07 18.19 7.63
CA VAL A 189 5.08 17.20 8.71
C VAL A 189 4.54 17.79 10.02
N ALA A 190 4.74 19.08 10.25
CA ALA A 190 4.28 19.76 11.45
C ALA A 190 2.74 19.75 11.54
N GLU A 191 2.05 20.06 10.45
CA GLU A 191 0.57 20.02 10.40
C GLU A 191 0.01 18.62 10.66
N ILE A 192 0.63 17.59 10.08
CA ILE A 192 0.19 16.22 10.32
C ILE A 192 0.46 15.81 11.77
N ALA A 193 1.62 16.19 12.32
CA ALA A 193 1.99 15.91 13.70
C ALA A 193 1.03 16.59 14.70
N GLU A 194 0.62 17.82 14.42
CA GLU A 194 -0.39 18.54 15.20
C GLU A 194 -1.73 17.80 15.22
N ARG A 195 -2.22 17.37 14.04
CA ARG A 195 -3.45 16.56 13.94
C ARG A 195 -3.36 15.21 14.65
N LEU A 196 -2.15 14.67 14.79
CA LEU A 196 -1.87 13.43 15.49
C LEU A 196 -1.60 13.63 16.98
N PHE A 197 -1.56 14.88 17.46
CA PHE A 197 -1.22 15.24 18.83
C PHE A 197 0.16 14.73 19.27
N VAL A 198 1.15 14.81 18.37
CA VAL A 198 2.54 14.40 18.64
C VAL A 198 3.53 15.46 18.18
N HIS A 199 4.74 15.42 18.75
CA HIS A 199 5.80 16.30 18.29
C HIS A 199 6.32 15.89 16.89
N PRO A 200 6.60 16.83 15.95
CA PRO A 200 7.05 16.49 14.60
C PRO A 200 8.31 15.61 14.54
N ASN A 201 9.27 15.83 15.43
CA ASN A 201 10.48 15.01 15.51
C ASN A 201 10.17 13.56 15.95
N TYR A 202 9.23 13.39 16.87
CA TYR A 202 8.78 12.07 17.29
C TYR A 202 8.08 11.35 16.13
N LEU A 203 7.15 12.03 15.47
CA LEU A 203 6.49 11.46 14.28
C LEU A 203 7.51 11.04 13.22
N ASN A 204 8.47 11.93 12.92
CA ASN A 204 9.51 11.65 11.94
C ASN A 204 10.37 10.42 12.30
N SER A 205 10.73 10.30 13.58
CA SER A 205 11.50 9.16 14.10
C SER A 205 10.71 7.84 13.98
N ILE A 206 9.44 7.83 14.41
CA ILE A 206 8.60 6.65 14.35
C ILE A 206 8.32 6.23 12.91
N VAL A 207 7.94 7.17 12.04
CA VAL A 207 7.72 6.88 10.62
C VAL A 207 8.97 6.28 10.00
N LYS A 208 10.16 6.84 10.28
CA LYS A 208 11.42 6.30 9.77
C LYS A 208 11.70 4.88 10.29
N ARG A 209 11.47 4.61 11.57
CA ARG A 209 11.70 3.30 12.17
C ARG A 209 10.80 2.24 11.55
N VAL A 210 9.51 2.53 11.41
CA VAL A 210 8.51 1.60 10.89
C VAL A 210 8.62 1.44 9.37
N THR A 211 8.78 2.54 8.62
CA THR A 211 8.73 2.52 7.15
C THR A 211 10.11 2.58 6.48
N GLY A 212 11.16 2.94 7.22
CA GLY A 212 12.52 3.18 6.70
C GLY A 212 12.70 4.52 5.99
N GLN A 213 11.62 5.29 5.82
CA GLN A 213 11.62 6.63 5.26
C GLN A 213 11.15 7.63 6.31
N THR A 214 11.70 8.84 6.29
CA THR A 214 11.23 9.90 7.17
C THR A 214 9.81 10.35 6.78
N ALA A 215 9.06 10.91 7.72
CA ALA A 215 7.77 11.51 7.43
C ALA A 215 7.87 12.58 6.33
N LYS A 216 8.97 13.36 6.32
CA LYS A 216 9.25 14.37 5.27
C LYS A 216 9.40 13.73 3.89
N GLU A 217 10.16 12.64 3.77
CA GLU A 217 10.32 11.92 2.50
C GLU A 217 8.97 11.37 2.01
N ARG A 218 8.12 10.87 2.92
CA ARG A 218 6.77 10.40 2.59
C ARG A 218 5.86 11.50 2.08
N VAL A 219 5.86 12.68 2.73
CA VAL A 219 5.13 13.86 2.28
C VAL A 219 5.62 14.31 0.91
N ASP A 220 6.95 14.40 0.71
CA ASP A 220 7.55 14.78 -0.55
C ASP A 220 7.18 13.82 -1.70
N GLN A 221 7.20 12.51 -1.44
CA GLN A 221 6.82 11.49 -2.43
C GLN A 221 5.35 11.58 -2.82
N GLN A 222 4.45 11.75 -1.84
CA GLN A 222 3.02 11.90 -2.10
C GLN A 222 2.73 13.18 -2.88
N THR A 223 3.35 14.30 -2.49
CA THR A 223 3.27 15.57 -3.23
C THR A 223 3.75 15.40 -4.68
N LEU A 224 4.86 14.70 -4.89
CA LEU A 224 5.37 14.41 -6.21
C LEU A 224 4.42 13.52 -7.04
N ALA A 225 3.83 12.50 -6.43
CA ALA A 225 2.89 11.61 -7.12
C ALA A 225 1.65 12.38 -7.60
N VAL A 226 1.10 13.27 -6.76
CA VAL A 226 -0.01 14.14 -7.15
C VAL A 226 0.42 15.14 -8.21
N ALA A 227 1.61 15.75 -8.10
CA ALA A 227 2.16 16.66 -9.10
C ALA A 227 2.24 16.00 -10.48
N LYS A 228 2.79 14.79 -10.56
CA LYS A 228 2.89 14.02 -11.80
C LYS A 228 1.53 13.77 -12.44
N ARG A 229 0.55 13.37 -11.63
CA ARG A 229 -0.83 13.14 -12.09
C ARG A 229 -1.47 14.41 -12.66
N LEU A 230 -1.34 15.56 -11.95
CA LEU A 230 -1.90 16.82 -12.40
C LEU A 230 -1.21 17.37 -13.66
N LEU A 231 0.11 17.17 -13.77
CA LEU A 231 0.89 17.63 -14.93
C LEU A 231 0.47 16.97 -16.25
N VAL A 232 0.03 15.72 -16.24
CA VAL A 232 -0.43 15.01 -17.46
C VAL A 232 -1.91 15.22 -17.78
N GLN A 233 -2.68 15.80 -16.85
CA GLN A 233 -4.08 16.14 -17.13
C GLN A 233 -4.18 17.34 -18.08
N PRO A 234 -5.01 17.27 -19.12
CA PRO A 234 -5.25 18.40 -20.02
C PRO A 234 -5.81 19.61 -19.24
N GLY A 235 -5.39 20.81 -19.63
CA GLY A 235 -5.93 22.05 -19.07
C GLY A 235 -5.21 22.60 -17.83
N HIS A 236 -4.22 21.90 -17.26
CA HIS A 236 -3.44 22.40 -16.13
C HIS A 236 -2.08 22.93 -16.58
N SER A 237 -1.82 24.23 -16.36
CA SER A 237 -0.48 24.79 -16.49
C SER A 237 0.42 24.36 -15.32
N VAL A 238 1.75 24.42 -15.50
CA VAL A 238 2.71 24.17 -14.41
C VAL A 238 2.47 25.11 -13.23
N LYS A 239 2.02 26.33 -13.48
CA LYS A 239 1.69 27.35 -12.49
C LYS A 239 0.46 26.96 -11.66
N GLU A 240 -0.60 26.49 -12.32
CA GLU A 240 -1.82 26.02 -11.64
C GLU A 240 -1.56 24.76 -10.81
N VAL A 241 -0.73 23.83 -11.32
CA VAL A 241 -0.30 22.65 -10.53
C VAL A 241 0.49 23.06 -9.29
N ALA A 242 1.39 24.06 -9.41
CA ALA A 242 2.13 24.59 -8.27
C ALA A 242 1.17 25.13 -7.19
N TRP A 243 0.20 25.94 -7.60
CA TRP A 243 -0.79 26.51 -6.68
C TRP A 243 -1.70 25.45 -6.07
N ALA A 244 -2.21 24.51 -6.85
CA ALA A 244 -3.03 23.41 -6.35
C ALA A 244 -2.30 22.55 -5.28
N LEU A 245 -0.96 22.54 -5.32
CA LEU A 245 -0.12 21.87 -4.32
C LEU A 245 0.33 22.79 -3.17
N GLY A 246 -0.17 24.03 -3.13
CA GLY A 246 0.11 25.01 -2.09
C GLY A 246 1.45 25.74 -2.24
N PHE A 247 2.15 25.64 -3.37
CA PHE A 247 3.37 26.41 -3.58
C PHE A 247 3.00 27.86 -3.95
N ALA A 248 3.40 28.82 -3.11
CA ALA A 248 3.16 30.24 -3.39
C ALA A 248 3.82 30.69 -4.71
N GLU A 249 5.03 30.15 -4.99
CA GLU A 249 5.80 30.48 -6.19
C GLU A 249 6.03 29.24 -7.07
N PRO A 250 5.67 29.27 -8.36
CA PRO A 250 5.92 28.19 -9.31
C PRO A 250 7.39 27.77 -9.43
N THR A 251 8.31 28.70 -9.13
CA THR A 251 9.76 28.44 -9.08
C THR A 251 10.15 27.51 -7.96
N HIS A 252 9.50 27.59 -6.79
CA HIS A 252 9.72 26.69 -5.66
C HIS A 252 9.21 25.28 -6.00
N PHE A 253 8.04 25.17 -6.62
CA PHE A 253 7.54 23.91 -7.14
C PHE A 253 8.49 23.28 -8.16
N SER A 254 8.97 24.08 -9.13
CA SER A 254 9.89 23.57 -10.15
C SER A 254 11.21 23.06 -9.57
N ARG A 255 11.74 23.72 -8.54
CA ARG A 255 12.93 23.25 -7.80
C ARG A 255 12.65 21.98 -7.01
N PHE A 256 11.51 21.91 -6.30
CA PHE A 256 11.05 20.72 -5.60
C PHE A 256 10.95 19.53 -6.54
N PHE A 257 10.24 19.68 -7.66
CA PHE A 257 10.02 18.64 -8.66
C PHE A 257 11.34 18.16 -9.28
N LYS A 258 12.21 19.10 -9.71
CA LYS A 258 13.52 18.78 -10.30
C LYS A 258 14.46 18.10 -9.29
N ARG A 259 14.41 18.47 -8.02
CA ARG A 259 15.20 17.82 -6.96
C ARG A 259 14.91 16.33 -6.88
N LEU A 260 13.61 15.93 -6.99
CA LEU A 260 13.17 14.56 -6.82
C LEU A 260 13.20 13.74 -8.13
N THR A 261 12.95 14.36 -9.28
CA THR A 261 12.84 13.66 -10.57
C THR A 261 14.04 13.83 -11.48
N LYS A 262 14.94 14.78 -11.16
CA LYS A 262 16.09 15.23 -11.99
C LYS A 262 15.70 15.97 -13.28
N VAL A 263 14.40 16.09 -13.60
CA VAL A 263 13.86 16.83 -14.75
C VAL A 263 12.90 17.94 -14.30
N THR A 264 12.66 18.94 -15.18
CA THR A 264 11.69 20.00 -14.89
C THR A 264 10.25 19.50 -15.08
N PRO A 265 9.25 20.12 -14.42
CA PRO A 265 7.84 19.79 -14.65
C PRO A 265 7.41 19.85 -16.12
N THR A 266 7.88 20.86 -16.86
CA THR A 266 7.59 21.01 -18.29
C THR A 266 8.14 19.84 -19.09
N ARG A 267 9.41 19.49 -18.90
CA ARG A 267 10.03 18.36 -19.59
C ARG A 267 9.39 17.03 -19.23
N TRP A 268 8.98 16.87 -17.97
CA TRP A 268 8.23 15.68 -17.53
C TRP A 268 6.94 15.52 -18.33
N ARG A 269 6.15 16.60 -18.47
CA ARG A 269 4.91 16.60 -19.26
C ARG A 269 5.15 16.18 -20.70
N GLU A 270 6.19 16.75 -21.35
CA GLU A 270 6.52 16.44 -22.74
C GLU A 270 6.92 14.97 -22.99
N THR A 271 7.38 14.25 -21.95
CA THR A 271 7.77 12.84 -22.06
C THR A 271 6.66 11.86 -21.77
N GLU A 272 5.57 12.30 -21.10
CA GLU A 272 4.44 11.46 -20.68
C GLU A 272 3.16 11.72 -21.50
N THR A 273 3.15 12.74 -22.35
CA THR A 273 2.10 13.06 -23.33
C THR A 273 2.51 12.66 -24.71
#